data_0a7ba5036e708a2b12235e715bad1e62
#
_entry.id   0a7ba5036e708a2b12235e715bad1e62
#
_cell.length_a   1.000
_cell.length_b   1.000
_cell.length_c   1.000
_cell.angle_alpha   90.00
_cell.angle_beta   90.00
_cell.angle_gamma   90.00
#
_symmetry.space_group_name_H-M   'P 1'
#
loop_
_entity.id
_entity.type
_entity.pdbx_description
1 polymer ?
#
loop_
_entity_poly.entity_id
_entity_poly.type
_entity_poly.pdbx_seq_one_letter_code
_entity_poly.pdbx_strand_id
1 'polypeptide(L)'
;AHCINITKSVKCLAGEEAFSNVLDVRADLDMGDKDILWVADLRESSPPEPMEDIMAQLKQHPTTNLEDTKTILAGATGLYIFTSGTTGMPKAAKVGQRRILAAGSSFSKIGVRAKPSDRIYLCLPLFHGTGFMCGVNSALFSGASMFLRRKFSASAFWSEIQKHQCSIFFYVGELCRYLVTHPSSPEEKNNPLDRVFGNGLRPDVWDEFKERF
;
A
#
# COMPACT_ATOMS: atom_id res chain seq x y z
N ALA A 1 -16.26 10.04 6.81
CA ALA A 1 -16.36 11.45 6.38
C ALA A 1 -15.14 12.29 6.79
N HIS A 2 -14.73 12.31 8.07
CA HIS A 2 -13.69 13.22 8.60
C HIS A 2 -12.41 13.29 7.74
N CYS A 3 -11.83 12.16 7.36
CA CYS A 3 -10.59 12.13 6.57
C CYS A 3 -10.74 12.80 5.20
N ILE A 4 -11.86 12.61 4.54
CA ILE A 4 -12.16 13.18 3.22
C ILE A 4 -12.36 14.69 3.35
N ASN A 5 -13.17 15.13 4.33
CA ASN A 5 -13.51 16.54 4.49
C ASN A 5 -12.30 17.38 4.95
N ILE A 6 -11.50 16.91 5.93
CA ILE A 6 -10.35 17.67 6.44
C ILE A 6 -9.25 17.89 5.39
N THR A 7 -9.14 16.99 4.41
CA THR A 7 -8.20 17.14 3.28
C THR A 7 -8.79 17.95 2.13
N LYS A 8 -10.05 18.36 2.24
CA LYS A 8 -10.81 19.06 1.17
C LYS A 8 -10.70 18.30 -0.16
N SER A 9 -10.88 16.98 -0.09
CA SER A 9 -10.83 16.12 -1.28
C SER A 9 -11.92 16.50 -2.25
N VAL A 10 -11.59 16.66 -3.52
CA VAL A 10 -12.53 17.05 -4.58
C VAL A 10 -13.12 15.84 -5.30
N LYS A 11 -12.51 14.66 -5.14
CA LYS A 11 -12.99 13.38 -5.66
C LYS A 11 -12.75 12.27 -4.64
N CYS A 12 -13.65 11.31 -4.58
CA CYS A 12 -13.53 10.09 -3.82
C CYS A 12 -13.59 8.89 -4.76
N LEU A 13 -12.51 8.12 -4.85
CA LEU A 13 -12.51 6.86 -5.58
C LEU A 13 -12.73 5.73 -4.58
N ALA A 14 -13.83 5.03 -4.70
CA ALA A 14 -14.19 3.95 -3.81
C ALA A 14 -14.23 2.61 -4.56
N GLY A 15 -13.38 1.68 -4.14
CA GLY A 15 -13.43 0.31 -4.63
C GLY A 15 -14.73 -0.38 -4.22
N GLU A 16 -15.21 -1.29 -5.04
CA GLU A 16 -16.45 -2.05 -4.81
C GLU A 16 -16.56 -2.60 -3.39
N GLU A 17 -15.47 -3.19 -2.87
CA GLU A 17 -15.45 -3.80 -1.54
C GLU A 17 -15.62 -2.80 -0.37
N ALA A 18 -15.28 -1.53 -0.60
CA ALA A 18 -15.34 -0.47 0.40
C ALA A 18 -16.47 0.53 0.15
N PHE A 19 -17.24 0.33 -0.91
CA PHE A 19 -18.23 1.31 -1.35
C PHE A 19 -19.39 1.49 -0.35
N SER A 20 -19.82 0.41 0.30
CA SER A 20 -20.84 0.50 1.37
C SER A 20 -20.42 1.45 2.49
N ASN A 21 -19.13 1.46 2.88
CA ASN A 21 -18.63 2.37 3.90
C ASN A 21 -18.71 3.85 3.46
N VAL A 22 -18.63 4.12 2.16
CA VAL A 22 -18.81 5.48 1.63
C VAL A 22 -20.28 5.87 1.67
N LEU A 23 -21.17 4.95 1.32
CA LEU A 23 -22.62 5.19 1.39
C LEU A 23 -23.08 5.47 2.83
N ASP A 24 -22.57 4.74 3.81
CA ASP A 24 -22.91 4.91 5.22
C ASP A 24 -22.59 6.31 5.76
N VAL A 25 -21.59 6.98 5.18
CA VAL A 25 -21.16 8.34 5.58
C VAL A 25 -21.48 9.39 4.54
N ARG A 26 -22.27 9.04 3.53
CA ARG A 26 -22.50 9.90 2.37
C ARG A 26 -23.06 11.27 2.73
N ALA A 27 -24.01 11.32 3.66
CA ALA A 27 -24.65 12.57 4.10
C ALA A 27 -23.67 13.53 4.80
N ASP A 28 -22.57 13.01 5.35
CA ASP A 28 -21.56 13.77 6.09
C ASP A 28 -20.37 14.19 5.20
N LEU A 29 -20.40 13.89 3.89
CA LEU A 29 -19.33 14.25 2.96
C LEU A 29 -19.57 15.63 2.34
N ASP A 30 -18.51 16.46 2.36
CA ASP A 30 -18.50 17.78 1.73
C ASP A 30 -18.28 17.69 0.21
N MET A 31 -19.00 16.77 -0.48
CA MET A 31 -18.89 16.59 -1.94
C MET A 31 -20.20 16.08 -2.54
N GLY A 32 -20.40 16.31 -3.83
CA GLY A 32 -21.56 15.83 -4.58
C GLY A 32 -21.45 14.36 -5.00
N ASP A 33 -22.59 13.73 -5.38
CA ASP A 33 -22.60 12.34 -5.85
C ASP A 33 -21.71 12.12 -7.08
N LYS A 34 -21.68 13.08 -8.00
CA LYS A 34 -20.80 13.08 -9.18
C LYS A 34 -19.29 13.11 -8.87
N ASP A 35 -18.95 13.38 -7.63
CA ASP A 35 -17.56 13.44 -7.16
C ASP A 35 -17.13 12.14 -6.45
N ILE A 36 -18.07 11.21 -6.28
CA ILE A 36 -17.83 9.87 -5.78
C ILE A 36 -17.83 8.91 -6.96
N LEU A 37 -16.65 8.37 -7.26
CA LEU A 37 -16.41 7.49 -8.39
C LEU A 37 -16.27 6.07 -7.88
N TRP A 38 -17.04 5.17 -8.46
CA TRP A 38 -16.94 3.75 -8.17
C TRP A 38 -15.83 3.12 -8.99
N VAL A 39 -15.10 2.20 -8.39
CA VAL A 39 -13.99 1.47 -9.04
C VAL A 39 -14.34 -0.01 -9.02
N ALA A 40 -14.55 -0.58 -10.22
CA ALA A 40 -14.72 -2.02 -10.35
C ALA A 40 -13.52 -2.76 -9.77
N ASP A 41 -13.81 -3.78 -9.01
CA ASP A 41 -12.81 -4.74 -8.55
C ASP A 41 -12.84 -6.01 -9.42
N LEU A 42 -12.39 -7.12 -8.88
CA LEU A 42 -12.43 -8.44 -9.55
C LEU A 42 -13.84 -9.02 -9.71
N ARG A 43 -14.86 -8.34 -9.24
CA ARG A 43 -16.25 -8.72 -9.37
C ARG A 43 -16.89 -7.96 -10.54
N GLU A 44 -17.72 -8.64 -11.30
CA GLU A 44 -18.48 -8.06 -12.40
C GLU A 44 -19.75 -7.36 -11.88
N SER A 45 -19.62 -6.42 -10.94
CA SER A 45 -20.75 -5.63 -10.47
C SER A 45 -20.78 -4.26 -11.15
N SER A 46 -21.97 -3.69 -11.22
CA SER A 46 -22.18 -2.35 -11.75
C SER A 46 -22.22 -1.32 -10.63
N PRO A 47 -21.82 -0.07 -10.90
CA PRO A 47 -21.95 1.00 -9.91
C PRO A 47 -23.41 1.20 -9.53
N PRO A 48 -23.72 1.45 -8.25
CA PRO A 48 -25.07 1.86 -7.85
C PRO A 48 -25.34 3.28 -8.34
N GLU A 49 -26.54 3.52 -8.87
CA GLU A 49 -26.96 4.88 -9.27
C GLU A 49 -26.97 5.83 -8.05
N PRO A 50 -26.57 7.11 -8.23
CA PRO A 50 -26.17 7.80 -9.46
C PRO A 50 -24.64 7.80 -9.73
N MET A 51 -23.86 6.87 -9.13
CA MET A 51 -22.41 6.84 -9.24
C MET A 51 -21.95 6.30 -10.61
N GLU A 52 -20.76 6.69 -11.02
CA GLU A 52 -20.17 6.31 -12.29
C GLU A 52 -18.95 5.41 -12.11
N ASP A 53 -18.78 4.45 -13.03
CA ASP A 53 -17.60 3.61 -13.08
C ASP A 53 -16.43 4.39 -13.71
N ILE A 54 -15.42 4.71 -12.91
CA ILE A 54 -14.23 5.41 -13.38
C ILE A 54 -13.46 4.61 -14.45
N MET A 55 -13.50 3.28 -14.40
CA MET A 55 -12.78 2.45 -15.37
C MET A 55 -13.37 2.58 -16.77
N ALA A 56 -14.69 2.79 -16.87
CA ALA A 56 -15.35 3.08 -18.14
C ALA A 56 -14.94 4.47 -18.69
N GLN A 57 -14.83 5.46 -17.81
CA GLN A 57 -14.38 6.82 -18.19
C GLN A 57 -12.92 6.82 -18.63
N LEU A 58 -12.02 6.14 -17.90
CA LEU A 58 -10.59 6.10 -18.20
C LEU A 58 -10.28 5.57 -19.61
N LYS A 59 -11.09 4.66 -20.14
CA LYS A 59 -10.93 4.15 -21.52
C LYS A 59 -11.03 5.23 -22.62
N GLN A 60 -11.62 6.37 -22.28
CA GLN A 60 -11.81 7.49 -23.21
C GLN A 60 -10.67 8.51 -23.16
N HIS A 61 -9.72 8.33 -22.24
CA HIS A 61 -8.60 9.24 -22.07
C HIS A 61 -7.31 8.70 -22.66
N PRO A 62 -6.39 9.59 -23.11
CA PRO A 62 -5.10 9.17 -23.63
C PRO A 62 -4.26 8.49 -22.56
N THR A 63 -3.41 7.54 -22.97
CA THR A 63 -2.49 6.81 -22.09
C THR A 63 -1.13 7.52 -21.90
N THR A 64 -1.01 8.75 -22.42
CA THR A 64 0.20 9.57 -22.28
C THR A 64 0.23 10.27 -20.91
N ASN A 65 1.44 10.61 -20.46
CA ASN A 65 1.59 11.40 -19.24
C ASN A 65 0.91 12.76 -19.37
N LEU A 66 0.27 13.19 -18.29
CA LEU A 66 -0.33 14.52 -18.22
C LEU A 66 0.78 15.59 -18.24
N GLU A 67 0.58 16.67 -18.98
CA GLU A 67 1.54 17.78 -19.04
C GLU A 67 1.81 18.40 -17.66
N ASP A 68 0.80 18.46 -16.78
CA ASP A 68 0.91 18.96 -15.43
C ASP A 68 1.98 18.25 -14.59
N THR A 69 2.29 16.98 -14.92
CA THR A 69 3.35 16.23 -14.20
C THR A 69 4.72 16.89 -14.31
N LYS A 70 4.96 17.68 -15.36
CA LYS A 70 6.22 18.39 -15.59
C LYS A 70 6.40 19.61 -14.70
N THR A 71 5.31 20.14 -14.15
CA THR A 71 5.29 21.40 -13.37
C THR A 71 5.12 21.18 -11.86
N ILE A 72 5.00 19.93 -11.42
CA ILE A 72 4.84 19.60 -10.01
C ILE A 72 6.09 20.00 -9.22
N LEU A 73 5.90 20.90 -8.25
CA LEU A 73 6.99 21.35 -7.39
C LEU A 73 7.35 20.30 -6.33
N ALA A 74 8.63 20.14 -6.06
CA ALA A 74 9.13 19.22 -5.02
C ALA A 74 8.58 19.51 -3.62
N GLY A 75 8.19 20.77 -3.35
CA GLY A 75 7.55 21.18 -2.10
C GLY A 75 6.05 20.97 -2.04
N ALA A 76 5.39 20.65 -3.17
CA ALA A 76 3.96 20.39 -3.20
C ALA A 76 3.59 19.17 -2.35
N THR A 77 2.38 19.20 -1.77
CA THR A 77 1.83 18.04 -1.07
C THR A 77 1.57 16.93 -2.07
N GLY A 78 2.16 15.76 -1.86
CA GLY A 78 1.97 14.58 -2.70
C GLY A 78 0.87 13.67 -2.17
N LEU A 79 0.78 13.53 -0.85
CA LEU A 79 -0.26 12.71 -0.22
C LEU A 79 -0.47 13.10 1.26
N TYR A 80 -1.56 12.62 1.82
CA TYR A 80 -1.84 12.67 3.25
C TYR A 80 -1.81 11.23 3.80
N ILE A 81 -1.09 11.04 4.92
CA ILE A 81 -1.13 9.79 5.69
C ILE A 81 -1.87 10.08 6.98
N PHE A 82 -2.94 9.32 7.23
CA PHE A 82 -3.69 9.47 8.47
C PHE A 82 -3.06 8.63 9.58
N THR A 83 -2.95 9.22 10.77
CA THR A 83 -2.49 8.54 11.98
C THR A 83 -3.60 8.52 13.01
N SER A 84 -3.72 7.43 13.76
CA SER A 84 -4.59 7.38 14.93
C SER A 84 -4.08 8.39 15.96
N GLY A 85 -4.80 9.49 16.11
CA GLY A 85 -4.49 10.45 17.18
C GLY A 85 -4.71 9.81 18.54
N THR A 86 -3.81 10.05 19.49
CA THR A 86 -3.94 9.58 20.87
C THR A 86 -5.12 10.23 21.61
N THR A 87 -5.70 11.29 21.09
CA THR A 87 -6.69 12.15 21.75
C THR A 87 -7.85 12.56 20.86
N GLY A 88 -8.33 11.69 19.93
CA GLY A 88 -9.50 12.04 19.12
C GLY A 88 -9.45 11.55 17.68
N MET A 89 -10.03 12.35 16.76
CA MET A 89 -10.13 12.01 15.35
C MET A 89 -8.76 11.88 14.67
N PRO A 90 -8.63 11.03 13.64
CA PRO A 90 -7.38 10.85 12.89
C PRO A 90 -6.82 12.18 12.35
N LYS A 91 -5.50 12.35 12.45
CA LYS A 91 -4.79 13.53 11.96
C LYS A 91 -4.14 13.24 10.60
N ALA A 92 -4.28 14.18 9.66
CA ALA A 92 -3.68 14.11 8.33
C ALA A 92 -2.24 14.64 8.35
N ALA A 93 -1.26 13.76 8.25
CA ALA A 93 0.14 14.17 8.07
C ALA A 93 0.39 14.49 6.58
N LYS A 94 0.81 15.73 6.30
CA LYS A 94 1.20 16.16 4.95
C LYS A 94 2.54 15.55 4.55
N VAL A 95 2.58 14.86 3.42
CA VAL A 95 3.80 14.30 2.85
C VAL A 95 4.07 14.97 1.50
N GLY A 96 5.13 15.76 1.43
CA GLY A 96 5.51 16.48 0.20
C GLY A 96 6.20 15.54 -0.81
N GLN A 97 6.17 15.95 -2.08
CA GLN A 97 6.78 15.20 -3.19
C GLN A 97 8.26 14.85 -2.92
N ARG A 98 9.04 15.81 -2.41
CA ARG A 98 10.44 15.58 -2.03
C ARG A 98 10.60 14.42 -1.03
N ARG A 99 9.71 14.33 -0.03
CA ARG A 99 9.76 13.28 0.98
C ARG A 99 9.43 11.90 0.39
N ILE A 100 8.47 11.85 -0.54
CA ILE A 100 8.12 10.62 -1.27
C ILE A 100 9.34 10.14 -2.06
N LEU A 101 9.98 11.01 -2.83
CA LEU A 101 11.15 10.69 -3.62
C LEU A 101 12.36 10.27 -2.74
N ALA A 102 12.62 11.03 -1.67
CA ALA A 102 13.71 10.72 -0.75
C ALA A 102 13.50 9.36 -0.05
N ALA A 103 12.29 9.06 0.39
CA ALA A 103 11.97 7.77 0.99
C ALA A 103 12.19 6.62 -0.01
N GLY A 104 11.64 6.74 -1.22
CA GLY A 104 11.82 5.72 -2.26
C GLY A 104 13.30 5.45 -2.56
N SER A 105 14.08 6.51 -2.74
CA SER A 105 15.52 6.39 -2.98
C SER A 105 16.25 5.75 -1.79
N SER A 106 15.97 6.19 -0.56
CA SER A 106 16.66 5.70 0.64
C SER A 106 16.31 4.25 0.94
N PHE A 107 15.03 3.89 0.95
CA PHE A 107 14.62 2.51 1.24
C PHE A 107 15.07 1.55 0.13
N SER A 108 14.99 1.97 -1.13
CA SER A 108 15.47 1.15 -2.25
C SER A 108 16.98 0.92 -2.21
N LYS A 109 17.78 1.98 -2.11
CA LYS A 109 19.24 1.90 -2.27
C LYS A 109 19.98 1.50 -1.01
N ILE A 110 19.52 1.98 0.15
CA ILE A 110 20.22 1.77 1.44
C ILE A 110 19.52 0.69 2.25
N GLY A 111 18.18 0.78 2.39
CA GLY A 111 17.41 -0.13 3.23
C GLY A 111 17.48 -1.57 2.73
N VAL A 112 16.95 -1.84 1.55
CA VAL A 112 16.87 -3.20 1.01
C VAL A 112 17.80 -3.47 -0.19
N ARG A 113 18.51 -2.47 -0.68
CA ARG A 113 19.42 -2.58 -1.84
C ARG A 113 18.73 -3.28 -3.02
N ALA A 114 17.51 -2.85 -3.31
CA ALA A 114 16.67 -3.46 -4.33
C ALA A 114 17.27 -3.28 -5.74
N LYS A 115 17.12 -4.30 -6.57
CA LYS A 115 17.58 -4.37 -7.96
C LYS A 115 16.40 -4.65 -8.89
N PRO A 116 16.49 -4.37 -10.18
CA PRO A 116 15.43 -4.68 -11.15
C PRO A 116 15.04 -6.17 -11.19
N SER A 117 15.96 -7.07 -10.85
CA SER A 117 15.71 -8.51 -10.76
C SER A 117 14.94 -8.95 -9.52
N ASP A 118 14.79 -8.07 -8.53
CA ASP A 118 14.08 -8.40 -7.29
C ASP A 118 12.57 -8.39 -7.48
N ARG A 119 11.90 -9.13 -6.59
CA ARG A 119 10.46 -9.06 -6.41
C ARG A 119 10.12 -8.83 -4.94
N ILE A 120 9.36 -7.78 -4.69
CA ILE A 120 8.95 -7.38 -3.36
C ILE A 120 7.63 -8.05 -3.01
N TYR A 121 7.58 -8.81 -1.92
CA TYR A 121 6.33 -9.25 -1.31
C TYR A 121 5.76 -8.12 -0.47
N LEU A 122 4.59 -7.58 -0.86
CA LEU A 122 3.95 -6.46 -0.21
C LEU A 122 2.52 -6.80 0.21
N CYS A 123 2.32 -7.01 1.50
CA CYS A 123 1.03 -7.32 2.12
C CYS A 123 0.55 -6.22 3.08
N LEU A 124 1.31 -5.12 3.16
CA LEU A 124 0.96 -3.98 4.01
C LEU A 124 -0.02 -3.06 3.28
N PRO A 125 -0.97 -2.45 4.01
CA PRO A 125 -1.90 -1.50 3.42
C PRO A 125 -1.17 -0.34 2.74
N LEU A 126 -1.58 0.01 1.52
CA LEU A 126 -0.93 1.08 0.74
C LEU A 126 -1.23 2.48 1.30
N PHE A 127 -2.26 2.63 2.11
CA PHE A 127 -2.51 3.88 2.84
C PHE A 127 -1.59 4.07 4.06
N HIS A 128 -0.81 3.04 4.44
CA HIS A 128 0.17 3.11 5.53
C HIS A 128 1.56 3.45 5.00
N GLY A 129 2.31 4.25 5.76
CA GLY A 129 3.65 4.71 5.36
C GLY A 129 4.59 3.58 4.97
N THR A 130 4.65 2.49 5.72
CA THR A 130 5.52 1.34 5.39
C THR A 130 5.10 0.66 4.08
N GLY A 131 3.81 0.52 3.82
CA GLY A 131 3.32 -0.06 2.56
C GLY A 131 3.70 0.79 1.37
N PHE A 132 3.31 2.07 1.37
CA PHE A 132 3.53 2.96 0.24
C PHE A 132 4.97 3.51 0.18
N MET A 133 5.42 4.19 1.25
CA MET A 133 6.70 4.92 1.23
C MET A 133 7.91 3.99 1.18
N CYS A 134 7.83 2.83 1.85
CA CYS A 134 8.93 1.86 1.82
C CYS A 134 8.73 0.85 0.69
N GLY A 135 7.59 0.15 0.65
CA GLY A 135 7.36 -0.96 -0.28
C GLY A 135 7.20 -0.50 -1.74
N VAL A 136 6.12 0.23 -2.04
CA VAL A 136 5.82 0.67 -3.42
C VAL A 136 6.95 1.55 -3.99
N ASN A 137 7.40 2.54 -3.21
CA ASN A 137 8.46 3.41 -3.70
C ASN A 137 9.79 2.69 -3.90
N SER A 138 10.11 1.67 -3.09
CA SER A 138 11.32 0.87 -3.35
C SER A 138 11.25 0.16 -4.70
N ALA A 139 10.11 -0.39 -5.07
CA ALA A 139 9.92 -0.99 -6.39
C ALA A 139 10.07 0.03 -7.52
N LEU A 140 9.39 1.18 -7.41
CA LEU A 140 9.47 2.25 -8.42
C LEU A 140 10.89 2.77 -8.61
N PHE A 141 11.65 2.95 -7.54
CA PHE A 141 13.03 3.49 -7.62
C PHE A 141 14.09 2.47 -8.06
N SER A 142 13.83 1.18 -7.85
CA SER A 142 14.77 0.13 -8.24
C SER A 142 14.44 -0.53 -9.58
N GLY A 143 13.22 -0.37 -10.08
CA GLY A 143 12.70 -1.15 -11.20
C GLY A 143 12.32 -2.58 -10.82
N ALA A 144 12.29 -2.92 -9.53
CA ALA A 144 11.86 -4.22 -9.03
C ALA A 144 10.35 -4.43 -9.27
N SER A 145 9.95 -5.68 -9.45
CA SER A 145 8.54 -6.04 -9.50
C SER A 145 7.95 -6.19 -8.09
N MET A 146 6.62 -6.17 -7.98
CA MET A 146 5.91 -6.41 -6.72
C MET A 146 4.91 -7.55 -6.86
N PHE A 147 4.82 -8.39 -5.84
CA PHE A 147 3.67 -9.23 -5.58
C PHE A 147 2.83 -8.54 -4.50
N LEU A 148 1.70 -7.98 -4.92
CA LEU A 148 0.80 -7.24 -4.04
C LEU A 148 -0.26 -8.17 -3.47
N ARG A 149 -0.26 -8.35 -2.15
CA ARG A 149 -1.19 -9.19 -1.41
C ARG A 149 -2.23 -8.33 -0.71
N ARG A 150 -3.51 -8.58 -0.93
CA ARG A 150 -4.59 -7.80 -0.29
C ARG A 150 -4.58 -7.90 1.24
N LYS A 151 -4.35 -9.11 1.76
CA LYS A 151 -4.36 -9.38 3.20
C LYS A 151 -3.28 -10.39 3.55
N PHE A 152 -2.49 -10.13 4.57
CA PHE A 152 -1.48 -11.05 5.07
C PHE A 152 -2.10 -12.39 5.49
N SER A 153 -1.39 -13.47 5.21
CA SER A 153 -1.72 -14.83 5.67
C SER A 153 -0.43 -15.56 6.04
N ALA A 154 -0.26 -15.90 7.31
CA ALA A 154 0.91 -16.65 7.76
C ALA A 154 0.99 -18.05 7.14
N SER A 155 -0.14 -18.69 6.94
CA SER A 155 -0.22 -20.03 6.32
C SER A 155 0.10 -20.06 4.82
N ALA A 156 -0.12 -18.94 4.11
CA ALA A 156 0.15 -18.85 2.68
C ALA A 156 1.51 -18.20 2.38
N PHE A 157 2.15 -17.57 3.36
CA PHE A 157 3.30 -16.71 3.14
C PHE A 157 4.45 -17.41 2.41
N TRP A 158 4.94 -18.53 2.93
CA TRP A 158 6.09 -19.22 2.36
C TRP A 158 5.81 -19.83 0.99
N SER A 159 4.64 -20.42 0.79
CA SER A 159 4.22 -20.93 -0.52
C SER A 159 4.10 -19.81 -1.56
N GLU A 160 3.62 -18.62 -1.18
CA GLU A 160 3.56 -17.45 -2.04
C GLU A 160 4.96 -16.88 -2.33
N ILE A 161 5.84 -16.79 -1.32
CA ILE A 161 7.24 -16.39 -1.49
C ILE A 161 7.93 -17.27 -2.53
N GLN A 162 7.80 -18.59 -2.43
CA GLN A 162 8.36 -19.53 -3.40
C GLN A 162 7.70 -19.41 -4.77
N LYS A 163 6.37 -19.47 -4.82
CA LYS A 163 5.62 -19.44 -6.08
C LYS A 163 5.91 -18.18 -6.90
N HIS A 164 5.97 -17.04 -6.23
CA HIS A 164 6.17 -15.74 -6.89
C HIS A 164 7.63 -15.29 -6.91
N GLN A 165 8.55 -16.09 -6.38
CA GLN A 165 9.98 -15.81 -6.34
C GLN A 165 10.27 -14.42 -5.74
N CYS A 166 9.69 -14.15 -4.56
CA CYS A 166 9.87 -12.89 -3.86
C CYS A 166 11.17 -12.89 -3.07
N SER A 167 12.05 -11.92 -3.30
CA SER A 167 13.36 -11.79 -2.67
C SER A 167 13.40 -10.76 -1.54
N ILE A 168 12.39 -9.89 -1.45
CA ILE A 168 12.31 -8.82 -0.46
C ILE A 168 10.93 -8.85 0.22
N PHE A 169 10.91 -8.67 1.55
CA PHE A 169 9.69 -8.55 2.33
C PHE A 169 9.71 -7.30 3.21
N PHE A 170 8.67 -6.46 3.10
CA PHE A 170 8.44 -5.35 4.01
C PHE A 170 7.45 -5.74 5.09
N TYR A 171 7.82 -5.59 6.36
CA TYR A 171 7.01 -6.03 7.50
C TYR A 171 6.70 -4.91 8.50
N VAL A 172 5.71 -5.16 9.33
CA VAL A 172 5.53 -4.60 10.68
C VAL A 172 5.66 -5.73 11.67
N GLY A 173 6.16 -5.45 12.88
CA GLY A 173 6.63 -6.49 13.82
C GLY A 173 5.64 -7.63 14.11
N GLU A 174 4.34 -7.35 14.14
CA GLU A 174 3.30 -8.38 14.32
C GLU A 174 3.30 -9.44 13.21
N LEU A 175 3.65 -9.11 11.98
CA LEU A 175 3.72 -10.09 10.88
C LEU A 175 4.81 -11.13 11.15
N CYS A 176 5.97 -10.69 11.64
CA CYS A 176 7.06 -11.59 12.02
C CYS A 176 6.63 -12.52 13.18
N ARG A 177 5.90 -11.98 14.17
CA ARG A 177 5.34 -12.78 15.25
C ARG A 177 4.38 -13.85 14.74
N TYR A 178 3.48 -13.49 13.82
CA TYR A 178 2.58 -14.48 13.22
C TYR A 178 3.32 -15.58 12.46
N LEU A 179 4.43 -15.25 11.80
CA LEU A 179 5.25 -16.25 11.09
C LEU A 179 5.92 -17.22 12.06
N VAL A 180 6.56 -16.73 13.15
CA VAL A 180 7.22 -17.62 14.11
C VAL A 180 6.23 -18.48 14.91
N THR A 181 5.04 -17.97 15.21
CA THR A 181 4.00 -18.75 15.93
C THR A 181 3.24 -19.73 15.03
N HIS A 182 3.36 -19.58 13.70
CA HIS A 182 2.74 -20.52 12.76
C HIS A 182 3.52 -21.85 12.69
N PRO A 183 2.86 -23.01 12.56
CA PRO A 183 3.55 -24.28 12.34
C PRO A 183 4.53 -24.20 11.18
N SER A 184 5.67 -24.90 11.31
CA SER A 184 6.69 -24.94 10.26
C SER A 184 6.15 -25.59 8.99
N SER A 185 6.62 -25.08 7.84
CA SER A 185 6.32 -25.67 6.53
C SER A 185 7.60 -26.00 5.76
N PRO A 186 7.56 -26.96 4.84
CA PRO A 186 8.74 -27.31 4.02
C PRO A 186 9.28 -26.16 3.20
N GLU A 187 8.43 -25.21 2.82
CA GLU A 187 8.77 -24.05 2.00
C GLU A 187 9.66 -23.05 2.71
N GLU A 188 9.75 -23.10 4.04
CA GLU A 188 10.60 -22.19 4.82
C GLU A 188 12.09 -22.36 4.53
N LYS A 189 12.54 -23.57 4.22
CA LYS A 189 13.97 -23.89 4.14
C LYS A 189 14.63 -23.54 2.81
N ASN A 190 13.88 -23.52 1.72
CA ASN A 190 14.41 -23.30 0.37
C ASN A 190 13.66 -22.16 -0.32
N ASN A 191 13.53 -21.05 0.38
CA ASN A 191 12.83 -19.89 -0.15
C ASN A 191 13.81 -18.85 -0.73
N PRO A 192 13.39 -18.05 -1.73
CA PRO A 192 14.21 -17.03 -2.35
C PRO A 192 14.29 -15.73 -1.55
N LEU A 193 13.65 -15.65 -0.38
CA LEU A 193 13.63 -14.45 0.44
C LEU A 193 15.02 -14.16 1.00
N ASP A 194 15.59 -13.06 0.60
CA ASP A 194 16.99 -12.68 0.87
C ASP A 194 17.08 -11.49 1.84
N ARG A 195 16.09 -10.60 1.77
CA ARG A 195 16.09 -9.37 2.57
C ARG A 195 14.71 -9.08 3.15
N VAL A 196 14.71 -8.75 4.42
CA VAL A 196 13.52 -8.29 5.13
C VAL A 196 13.78 -6.92 5.75
N PHE A 197 12.81 -6.01 5.65
CA PHE A 197 12.93 -4.67 6.19
C PHE A 197 11.61 -4.20 6.80
N GLY A 198 11.68 -3.63 7.98
CA GLY A 198 10.47 -3.16 8.66
C GLY A 198 10.76 -2.50 9.99
N ASN A 199 9.73 -2.39 10.79
CA ASN A 199 9.79 -1.79 12.12
C ASN A 199 8.93 -2.57 13.13
N GLY A 200 9.18 -2.32 14.42
CA GLY A 200 8.39 -2.89 15.51
C GLY A 200 8.62 -4.38 15.75
N LEU A 201 9.73 -4.95 15.25
CA LEU A 201 10.12 -6.32 15.59
C LEU A 201 10.58 -6.36 17.05
N ARG A 202 9.91 -7.16 17.86
CA ARG A 202 10.19 -7.29 19.28
C ARG A 202 11.44 -8.16 19.52
N PRO A 203 12.23 -7.89 20.57
CA PRO A 203 13.42 -8.68 20.86
C PRO A 203 13.13 -10.18 21.06
N ASP A 204 12.00 -10.52 21.68
CA ASP A 204 11.58 -11.89 21.92
C ASP A 204 11.23 -12.66 20.62
N VAL A 205 10.92 -11.97 19.56
CA VAL A 205 10.62 -12.56 18.24
C VAL A 205 11.86 -12.58 17.34
N TRP A 206 12.83 -11.69 17.59
CA TRP A 206 13.99 -11.47 16.73
C TRP A 206 14.85 -12.72 16.57
N ASP A 207 15.24 -13.34 17.68
CA ASP A 207 16.16 -14.48 17.65
C ASP A 207 15.48 -15.68 16.99
N GLU A 208 14.25 -16.00 17.37
CA GLU A 208 13.48 -17.08 16.76
C GLU A 208 13.25 -16.86 15.26
N PHE A 209 12.93 -15.63 14.85
CA PHE A 209 12.75 -15.30 13.43
C PHE A 209 14.04 -15.49 12.65
N LYS A 210 15.17 -15.08 13.20
CA LYS A 210 16.49 -15.19 12.58
C LYS A 210 16.98 -16.65 12.48
N GLU A 211 16.69 -17.47 13.50
CA GLU A 211 17.09 -18.88 13.51
C GLU A 211 16.23 -19.73 12.57
N ARG A 212 14.94 -19.38 12.43
CA ARG A 212 13.99 -20.18 11.68
C ARG A 212 13.99 -19.86 10.19
N PHE A 213 14.18 -18.61 9.83
CA PHE A 213 14.03 -18.08 8.46
C PHE A 213 15.29 -17.40 7.96
#